data_9090ad6dd54a6c482c0ce989c90071ae
#
_entry.id   9090ad6dd54a6c482c0ce989c90071ae
#
_cell.length_a   1.000
_cell.length_b   1.000
_cell.length_c   1.000
_cell.angle_alpha   90.00
_cell.angle_beta   90.00
_cell.angle_gamma   90.00
#
_symmetry.space_group_name_H-M   'P 1'
#
loop_
_entity.id
_entity.type
_entity.pdbx_description
1 polymer ?
#
loop_
_entity_poly.entity_id
_entity_poly.type
_entity_poly.pdbx_seq_one_letter_code
_entity_poly.pdbx_strand_id
1 'polypeptide(L)'
;DGNRNVTTYTYDDQNRVTGVSRKNGNETISNSISYDMGADGKTTTSVKDANGHVNKEVTNEAGLTESTTDLGDGEEQITTAYSYDTNGNKIRETYADGGYKTFDYDRKNRLIKTESYEAGEAGESIGEKTLKTVYSYDINDRLLESIDYQIDGAEETTVRYTEYQYDRRGQTTGYAELSQENAPTADEIKEHQIRYHYDSDGKLTKVTYPTTKNGVQALAYEYDQNGWLTKIKGEVQSADTSTEKTVRSYTYDS
;
A
#
# COMPACT_ATOMS: atom_id res chain seq x y z
N ASP A 1 7.84 -14.46 28.24
CA ASP A 1 8.55 -13.21 28.33
C ASP A 1 8.85 -12.87 29.80
N GLY A 2 9.58 -11.79 30.06
CA GLY A 2 9.96 -11.37 31.43
C GLY A 2 8.76 -11.10 32.37
N ASN A 3 7.57 -10.93 31.84
CA ASN A 3 6.32 -10.72 32.59
C ASN A 3 5.57 -12.04 32.88
N ARG A 4 6.19 -13.20 32.64
CA ARG A 4 5.60 -14.54 32.78
C ARG A 4 4.40 -14.83 31.85
N ASN A 5 4.26 -14.10 30.74
CA ASN A 5 3.27 -14.43 29.73
C ASN A 5 3.74 -15.68 28.97
N VAL A 6 2.87 -16.67 28.91
CA VAL A 6 3.13 -17.94 28.18
C VAL A 6 2.22 -17.98 26.99
N THR A 7 2.79 -18.24 25.81
CA THR A 7 2.03 -18.56 24.60
C THR A 7 2.23 -20.04 24.29
N THR A 8 1.13 -20.76 24.14
CA THR A 8 1.12 -22.19 23.84
C THR A 8 0.52 -22.40 22.45
N TYR A 9 1.14 -23.30 21.67
CA TYR A 9 0.67 -23.69 20.36
C TYR A 9 0.30 -25.17 20.38
N THR A 10 -0.78 -25.51 19.68
CA THR A 10 -1.16 -26.89 19.39
C THR A 10 -1.05 -27.14 17.88
N TYR A 11 -0.78 -28.36 17.48
CA TYR A 11 -0.52 -28.73 16.10
C TYR A 11 -1.31 -29.98 15.72
N ASP A 12 -1.62 -30.14 14.45
CA ASP A 12 -2.13 -31.38 13.87
C ASP A 12 -1.01 -32.33 13.44
N ASP A 13 -1.40 -33.49 12.90
CA ASP A 13 -0.46 -34.53 12.43
C ASP A 13 0.38 -34.10 11.21
N GLN A 14 0.00 -33.00 10.54
CA GLN A 14 0.74 -32.37 9.44
C GLN A 14 1.62 -31.21 9.90
N ASN A 15 1.76 -31.03 11.23
CA ASN A 15 2.57 -29.96 11.82
C ASN A 15 2.01 -28.54 11.58
N ARG A 16 0.72 -28.40 11.28
CA ARG A 16 0.05 -27.11 11.15
C ARG A 16 -0.52 -26.67 12.50
N VAL A 17 -0.47 -25.37 12.79
CA VAL A 17 -0.98 -24.83 14.05
C VAL A 17 -2.51 -24.95 14.10
N THR A 18 -3.06 -25.64 15.10
CA THR A 18 -4.51 -25.81 15.33
C THR A 18 -5.03 -24.96 16.48
N GLY A 19 -4.16 -24.38 17.29
CA GLY A 19 -4.55 -23.49 18.35
C GLY A 19 -3.39 -22.65 18.86
N VAL A 20 -3.74 -21.44 19.30
CA VAL A 20 -2.83 -20.51 19.96
C VAL A 20 -3.52 -20.03 21.23
N SER A 21 -2.91 -20.23 22.39
CA SER A 21 -3.41 -19.68 23.64
C SER A 21 -2.36 -18.83 24.32
N ARG A 22 -2.78 -17.69 24.86
CA ARG A 22 -1.92 -16.78 25.62
C ARG A 22 -2.48 -16.60 27.01
N LYS A 23 -1.66 -16.90 28.00
CA LYS A 23 -1.98 -16.66 29.40
C LYS A 23 -1.41 -15.32 29.84
N ASN A 24 -2.28 -14.45 30.37
CA ASN A 24 -1.93 -13.17 30.96
C ASN A 24 -2.55 -13.11 32.36
N GLY A 25 -1.73 -13.35 33.38
CA GLY A 25 -2.23 -13.51 34.76
C GLY A 25 -3.18 -14.70 34.89
N ASN A 26 -4.43 -14.44 35.27
CA ASN A 26 -5.47 -15.47 35.45
C ASN A 26 -6.34 -15.67 34.20
N GLU A 27 -6.21 -14.83 33.19
CA GLU A 27 -6.97 -14.92 31.95
C GLU A 27 -6.21 -15.72 30.89
N THR A 28 -6.95 -16.53 30.14
CA THR A 28 -6.42 -17.24 28.98
C THR A 28 -7.23 -16.85 27.75
N ILE A 29 -6.58 -16.28 26.75
CA ILE A 29 -7.16 -15.97 25.46
C ILE A 29 -6.71 -17.06 24.49
N SER A 30 -7.66 -17.70 23.80
CA SER A 30 -7.37 -18.83 22.91
C SER A 30 -8.05 -18.63 21.57
N ASN A 31 -7.31 -18.86 20.50
CA ASN A 31 -7.81 -18.97 19.14
C ASN A 31 -7.67 -20.42 18.68
N SER A 32 -8.64 -20.93 17.93
CA SER A 32 -8.56 -22.24 17.28
C SER A 32 -8.49 -22.09 15.76
N ILE A 33 -7.76 -23.00 15.13
CA ILE A 33 -7.56 -23.01 13.67
C ILE A 33 -7.92 -24.41 13.19
N SER A 34 -8.76 -24.50 12.17
CA SER A 34 -9.08 -25.76 11.50
C SER A 34 -8.81 -25.67 10.01
N TYR A 35 -8.45 -26.80 9.42
CA TYR A 35 -8.15 -26.95 8.00
C TYR A 35 -9.02 -28.06 7.43
N ASP A 36 -9.77 -27.73 6.40
CA ASP A 36 -10.63 -28.69 5.68
C ASP A 36 -10.21 -28.69 4.20
N MET A 37 -9.89 -29.86 3.67
CA MET A 37 -9.54 -30.03 2.28
C MET A 37 -10.74 -30.61 1.54
N GLY A 38 -11.29 -29.81 0.64
CA GLY A 38 -12.40 -30.20 -0.23
C GLY A 38 -11.97 -31.26 -1.27
N ALA A 39 -12.94 -32.00 -1.78
CA ALA A 39 -12.71 -32.95 -2.87
C ALA A 39 -12.30 -32.27 -4.19
N ASP A 40 -12.47 -30.98 -4.30
CA ASP A 40 -12.06 -30.10 -5.39
C ASP A 40 -10.62 -29.57 -5.26
N GLY A 41 -9.86 -30.08 -4.29
CA GLY A 41 -8.47 -29.70 -4.04
C GLY A 41 -8.29 -28.36 -3.32
N LYS A 42 -9.38 -27.67 -2.97
CA LYS A 42 -9.32 -26.42 -2.23
C LYS A 42 -9.15 -26.68 -0.74
N THR A 43 -8.45 -25.78 -0.08
CA THR A 43 -8.31 -25.82 1.38
C THR A 43 -9.08 -24.66 2.01
N THR A 44 -9.97 -24.99 2.95
CA THR A 44 -10.64 -24.02 3.81
C THR A 44 -9.91 -23.94 5.15
N THR A 45 -9.33 -22.80 5.45
CA THR A 45 -8.76 -22.49 6.77
C THR A 45 -9.78 -21.67 7.55
N SER A 46 -10.17 -22.12 8.74
CA SER A 46 -11.09 -21.39 9.63
C SER A 46 -10.38 -21.03 10.92
N VAL A 47 -10.41 -19.75 11.28
CA VAL A 47 -9.84 -19.22 12.52
C VAL A 47 -10.96 -18.71 13.39
N LYS A 48 -11.11 -19.30 14.58
CA LYS A 48 -12.07 -18.84 15.59
C LYS A 48 -11.32 -18.16 16.73
N ASP A 49 -11.66 -16.89 17.00
CA ASP A 49 -11.09 -16.14 18.10
C ASP A 49 -11.72 -16.48 19.47
N ALA A 50 -11.19 -15.88 20.53
CA ALA A 50 -11.67 -16.09 21.90
C ALA A 50 -13.09 -15.56 22.14
N ASN A 51 -13.60 -14.65 21.32
CA ASN A 51 -14.95 -14.10 21.40
C ASN A 51 -15.96 -14.92 20.61
N GLY A 52 -15.46 -15.89 19.83
CA GLY A 52 -16.30 -16.74 19.01
C GLY A 52 -16.41 -16.32 17.55
N HIS A 53 -15.82 -15.18 17.14
CA HIS A 53 -15.79 -14.75 15.75
C HIS A 53 -15.01 -15.75 14.90
N VAL A 54 -15.51 -16.05 13.73
CA VAL A 54 -14.89 -16.99 12.78
C VAL A 54 -14.56 -16.29 11.49
N ASN A 55 -13.27 -16.33 11.12
CA ASN A 55 -12.80 -15.95 9.79
C ASN A 55 -12.48 -17.21 9.01
N LYS A 56 -12.91 -17.26 7.74
CA LYS A 56 -12.60 -18.35 6.81
C LYS A 56 -11.81 -17.82 5.62
N GLU A 57 -10.86 -18.60 5.18
CA GLU A 57 -10.10 -18.40 3.96
C GLU A 57 -10.17 -19.67 3.12
N VAL A 58 -10.52 -19.54 1.85
CA VAL A 58 -10.50 -20.63 0.87
C VAL A 58 -9.36 -20.39 -0.09
N THR A 59 -8.43 -21.33 -0.18
CA THR A 59 -7.33 -21.32 -1.15
C THR A 59 -7.52 -22.44 -2.17
N ASN A 60 -7.13 -22.18 -3.42
CA ASN A 60 -7.12 -23.19 -4.48
C ASN A 60 -5.87 -24.10 -4.41
N GLU A 61 -5.77 -25.08 -5.31
CA GLU A 61 -4.62 -26.01 -5.41
C GLU A 61 -3.28 -25.31 -5.63
N ALA A 62 -3.26 -24.10 -6.22
CA ALA A 62 -2.04 -23.31 -6.41
C ALA A 62 -1.68 -22.47 -5.15
N GLY A 63 -2.47 -22.55 -4.07
CA GLY A 63 -2.28 -21.79 -2.84
C GLY A 63 -2.75 -20.32 -2.94
N LEU A 64 -3.51 -19.96 -3.99
CA LEU A 64 -4.06 -18.62 -4.14
C LEU A 64 -5.40 -18.52 -3.41
N THR A 65 -5.60 -17.45 -2.64
CA THR A 65 -6.84 -17.19 -1.89
C THR A 65 -7.99 -16.86 -2.84
N GLU A 66 -9.02 -17.71 -2.91
CA GLU A 66 -10.22 -17.49 -3.72
C GLU A 66 -11.30 -16.71 -2.99
N SER A 67 -11.40 -16.87 -1.67
CA SER A 67 -12.30 -16.05 -0.85
C SER A 67 -11.84 -15.94 0.58
N THR A 68 -12.24 -14.83 1.20
CA THR A 68 -12.20 -14.62 2.65
C THR A 68 -13.61 -14.32 3.14
N THR A 69 -14.01 -14.90 4.27
CA THR A 69 -15.34 -14.70 4.86
C THR A 69 -15.20 -14.37 6.33
N ASP A 70 -15.77 -13.26 6.75
CA ASP A 70 -15.96 -12.92 8.16
C ASP A 70 -17.35 -13.37 8.60
N LEU A 71 -17.40 -14.24 9.61
CA LEU A 71 -18.60 -14.72 10.26
C LEU A 71 -18.67 -14.06 11.64
N GLY A 72 -19.07 -12.80 11.71
CA GLY A 72 -19.29 -12.08 12.97
C GLY A 72 -20.25 -12.82 13.92
N ASP A 73 -20.67 -12.20 15.00
CA ASP A 73 -21.49 -12.78 16.09
C ASP A 73 -22.92 -13.23 15.70
N GLY A 74 -23.07 -13.85 14.53
CA GLY A 74 -24.37 -14.35 14.04
C GLY A 74 -25.11 -13.38 13.14
N GLU A 75 -24.47 -12.29 12.75
CA GLU A 75 -24.93 -11.34 11.77
C GLU A 75 -24.41 -11.68 10.36
N GLU A 76 -24.67 -10.83 9.39
CA GLU A 76 -24.48 -11.03 7.98
C GLU A 76 -23.06 -11.46 7.62
N GLN A 77 -22.95 -12.51 6.82
CA GLN A 77 -21.70 -13.07 6.33
C GLN A 77 -21.05 -12.13 5.32
N ILE A 78 -19.88 -11.56 5.64
CA ILE A 78 -19.15 -10.68 4.76
C ILE A 78 -18.11 -11.51 3.97
N THR A 79 -18.36 -11.76 2.71
CA THR A 79 -17.45 -12.51 1.85
C THR A 79 -16.84 -11.63 0.78
N THR A 80 -15.52 -11.67 0.66
CA THR A 80 -14.77 -11.11 -0.46
C THR A 80 -14.23 -12.27 -1.30
N ALA A 81 -14.47 -12.25 -2.61
CA ALA A 81 -14.01 -13.26 -3.55
C ALA A 81 -12.94 -12.69 -4.49
N TYR A 82 -11.98 -13.53 -4.87
CA TYR A 82 -10.84 -13.16 -5.71
C TYR A 82 -10.75 -14.06 -6.94
N SER A 83 -10.34 -13.49 -8.07
CA SER A 83 -10.02 -14.24 -9.29
C SER A 83 -8.64 -13.88 -9.79
N TYR A 84 -7.99 -14.83 -10.46
CA TYR A 84 -6.60 -14.70 -10.90
C TYR A 84 -6.48 -15.08 -12.38
N ASP A 85 -5.46 -14.50 -13.04
CA ASP A 85 -5.03 -14.95 -14.35
C ASP A 85 -4.16 -16.21 -14.26
N THR A 86 -3.73 -16.72 -15.41
CA THR A 86 -2.85 -17.91 -15.49
C THR A 86 -1.45 -17.70 -14.92
N ASN A 87 -1.03 -16.47 -14.70
CA ASN A 87 0.24 -16.12 -14.08
C ASN A 87 0.14 -15.98 -12.55
N GLY A 88 -1.10 -16.08 -11.99
CA GLY A 88 -1.37 -15.88 -10.58
C GLY A 88 -1.58 -14.43 -10.18
N ASN A 89 -1.71 -13.51 -11.12
CA ASN A 89 -2.04 -12.11 -10.81
C ASN A 89 -3.54 -11.99 -10.49
N LYS A 90 -3.89 -11.27 -9.42
CA LYS A 90 -5.29 -11.02 -9.05
C LYS A 90 -5.93 -10.08 -10.08
N ILE A 91 -6.93 -10.57 -10.83
CA ILE A 91 -7.63 -9.81 -11.86
C ILE A 91 -8.96 -9.23 -11.39
N ARG A 92 -9.53 -9.78 -10.31
CA ARG A 92 -10.79 -9.28 -9.75
C ARG A 92 -10.88 -9.54 -8.25
N GLU A 93 -11.50 -8.61 -7.56
CA GLU A 93 -11.91 -8.67 -6.18
C GLU A 93 -13.39 -8.27 -6.11
N THR A 94 -14.25 -9.14 -5.58
CA THR A 94 -15.70 -8.92 -5.48
C THR A 94 -16.09 -8.86 -4.01
N TYR A 95 -16.77 -7.81 -3.62
CA TYR A 95 -17.19 -7.54 -2.25
C TYR A 95 -18.55 -8.14 -1.93
N ALA A 96 -18.89 -8.21 -0.64
CA ALA A 96 -20.14 -8.81 -0.16
C ALA A 96 -21.40 -8.07 -0.67
N ASP A 97 -21.31 -6.77 -0.89
CA ASP A 97 -22.38 -5.93 -1.44
C ASP A 97 -22.59 -6.13 -2.96
N GLY A 98 -21.71 -6.89 -3.61
CA GLY A 98 -21.74 -7.13 -5.07
C GLY A 98 -20.89 -6.15 -5.87
N GLY A 99 -20.38 -5.08 -5.25
CA GLY A 99 -19.38 -4.21 -5.85
C GLY A 99 -18.08 -4.97 -6.13
N TYR A 100 -17.25 -4.49 -7.05
CA TYR A 100 -16.00 -5.18 -7.37
C TYR A 100 -14.92 -4.25 -7.90
N LYS A 101 -13.68 -4.74 -7.83
CA LYS A 101 -12.50 -4.10 -8.40
C LYS A 101 -11.83 -5.03 -9.40
N THR A 102 -11.40 -4.47 -10.55
CA THR A 102 -10.60 -5.19 -11.55
C THR A 102 -9.16 -4.69 -11.58
N PHE A 103 -8.27 -5.55 -12.06
CA PHE A 103 -6.84 -5.28 -12.14
C PHE A 103 -6.34 -5.77 -13.49
N ASP A 104 -5.71 -4.88 -14.26
CA ASP A 104 -5.10 -5.19 -15.55
C ASP A 104 -3.58 -5.12 -15.45
N TYR A 105 -2.91 -6.06 -16.10
CA TYR A 105 -1.45 -6.19 -16.07
C TYR A 105 -0.87 -6.15 -17.48
N ASP A 106 0.34 -5.67 -17.60
CA ASP A 106 1.10 -5.75 -18.84
C ASP A 106 1.78 -7.12 -19.00
N ARG A 107 2.52 -7.29 -20.12
CA ARG A 107 3.23 -8.55 -20.41
C ARG A 107 4.37 -8.88 -19.44
N LYS A 108 4.77 -7.94 -18.58
CA LYS A 108 5.77 -8.14 -17.52
C LYS A 108 5.12 -8.39 -16.15
N ASN A 109 3.80 -8.59 -16.08
CA ASN A 109 3.00 -8.72 -14.86
C ASN A 109 3.04 -7.46 -13.96
N ARG A 110 3.23 -6.26 -14.54
CA ARG A 110 3.11 -5.00 -13.81
C ARG A 110 1.67 -4.51 -13.91
N LEU A 111 1.11 -4.08 -12.77
CA LEU A 111 -0.24 -3.52 -12.71
C LEU A 111 -0.29 -2.20 -13.49
N ILE A 112 -1.10 -2.14 -14.56
CA ILE A 112 -1.24 -0.96 -15.40
C ILE A 112 -2.56 -0.22 -15.21
N LYS A 113 -3.58 -0.89 -14.68
CA LYS A 113 -4.88 -0.26 -14.45
C LYS A 113 -5.64 -0.96 -13.33
N THR A 114 -6.38 -0.20 -12.54
CA THR A 114 -7.47 -0.70 -11.69
C THR A 114 -8.75 0.05 -11.99
N GLU A 115 -9.89 -0.64 -11.88
CA GLU A 115 -11.21 -0.03 -12.00
C GLU A 115 -12.10 -0.56 -10.87
N SER A 116 -12.86 0.35 -10.22
CA SER A 116 -13.83 0.00 -9.18
C SER A 116 -15.25 0.21 -9.70
N TYR A 117 -16.12 -0.70 -9.32
CA TYR A 117 -17.52 -0.72 -9.73
C TYR A 117 -18.40 -0.87 -8.50
N GLU A 118 -19.50 -0.16 -8.46
CA GLU A 118 -20.55 -0.36 -7.47
C GLU A 118 -21.29 -1.68 -7.73
N ALA A 119 -22.09 -2.11 -6.76
CA ALA A 119 -23.03 -3.21 -6.98
C ALA A 119 -24.05 -2.82 -8.05
N GLY A 120 -24.35 -3.71 -8.98
CA GLY A 120 -25.45 -3.50 -9.92
C GLY A 120 -26.80 -3.43 -9.18
N GLU A 121 -27.75 -2.66 -9.69
CA GLU A 121 -29.12 -2.68 -9.20
C GLU A 121 -29.76 -4.07 -9.37
N ALA A 122 -30.83 -4.34 -8.63
CA ALA A 122 -31.50 -5.64 -8.66
C ALA A 122 -31.95 -6.01 -10.10
N GLY A 123 -31.23 -6.97 -10.71
CA GLY A 123 -31.44 -7.42 -12.08
C GLY A 123 -30.35 -7.05 -13.08
N GLU A 124 -29.38 -6.22 -12.69
CA GLU A 124 -28.20 -5.88 -13.48
C GLU A 124 -26.99 -6.69 -13.04
N SER A 125 -26.25 -7.23 -13.99
CA SER A 125 -25.06 -8.05 -13.72
C SER A 125 -23.77 -7.24 -13.57
N ILE A 126 -23.79 -5.94 -13.86
CA ILE A 126 -22.64 -5.05 -13.84
C ILE A 126 -23.09 -3.70 -13.27
N GLY A 127 -22.50 -3.28 -12.14
CA GLY A 127 -22.71 -1.95 -11.59
C GLY A 127 -21.92 -0.87 -12.35
N GLU A 128 -22.21 0.38 -12.02
CA GLU A 128 -21.52 1.52 -12.63
C GLU A 128 -20.06 1.61 -12.17
N LYS A 129 -19.18 2.00 -13.10
CA LYS A 129 -17.79 2.28 -12.80
C LYS A 129 -17.70 3.61 -12.05
N THR A 130 -16.98 3.64 -10.94
CA THR A 130 -16.88 4.83 -10.09
C THR A 130 -15.45 5.38 -10.02
N LEU A 131 -14.44 4.51 -10.05
CA LEU A 131 -13.04 4.91 -9.95
C LEU A 131 -12.20 4.16 -11.00
N LYS A 132 -11.15 4.83 -11.47
CA LYS A 132 -10.13 4.24 -12.31
C LYS A 132 -8.76 4.80 -11.90
N THR A 133 -7.75 3.93 -11.79
CA THR A 133 -6.35 4.34 -11.67
C THR A 133 -5.54 3.74 -12.80
N VAL A 134 -4.68 4.53 -13.42
CA VAL A 134 -3.76 4.11 -14.48
C VAL A 134 -2.33 4.29 -14.00
N TYR A 135 -1.46 3.33 -14.32
CA TYR A 135 -0.05 3.32 -13.92
C TYR A 135 0.85 3.24 -15.15
N SER A 136 1.95 3.97 -15.15
CA SER A 136 3.01 3.86 -16.14
C SER A 136 4.36 3.58 -15.51
N TYR A 137 5.25 2.89 -16.24
CA TYR A 137 6.54 2.43 -15.73
C TYR A 137 7.66 2.70 -16.72
N ASP A 138 8.85 2.87 -16.21
CA ASP A 138 10.05 2.90 -17.03
C ASP A 138 10.50 1.48 -17.46
N ILE A 139 11.60 1.44 -18.24
CA ILE A 139 12.17 0.17 -18.72
C ILE A 139 12.73 -0.71 -17.61
N ASN A 140 13.05 -0.14 -16.44
CA ASN A 140 13.58 -0.82 -15.26
C ASN A 140 12.48 -1.22 -14.25
N ASP A 141 11.20 -1.18 -14.67
CA ASP A 141 10.02 -1.54 -13.90
C ASP A 141 9.72 -0.61 -12.70
N ARG A 142 10.23 0.64 -12.75
CA ARG A 142 9.96 1.66 -11.73
C ARG A 142 8.71 2.46 -12.13
N LEU A 143 7.82 2.73 -11.17
CA LEU A 143 6.63 3.55 -11.39
C LEU A 143 7.03 4.98 -11.77
N LEU A 144 6.59 5.44 -12.94
CA LEU A 144 6.78 6.82 -13.40
C LEU A 144 5.59 7.70 -13.04
N GLU A 145 4.39 7.17 -13.20
CA GLU A 145 3.17 7.96 -13.09
C GLU A 145 2.02 7.09 -12.59
N SER A 146 1.15 7.67 -11.77
CA SER A 146 -0.19 7.15 -11.54
C SER A 146 -1.21 8.28 -11.63
N ILE A 147 -2.36 7.98 -12.27
CA ILE A 147 -3.46 8.93 -12.42
C ILE A 147 -4.73 8.28 -11.87
N ASP A 148 -5.33 8.91 -10.89
CA ASP A 148 -6.64 8.52 -10.36
C ASP A 148 -7.74 9.36 -11.02
N TYR A 149 -8.79 8.69 -11.45
CA TYR A 149 -9.97 9.28 -12.04
C TYR A 149 -11.20 8.93 -11.22
N GLN A 150 -12.06 9.90 -11.01
CA GLN A 150 -13.45 9.68 -10.66
C GLN A 150 -14.26 9.54 -11.94
N ILE A 151 -15.20 8.60 -11.96
CA ILE A 151 -16.03 8.29 -13.12
C ILE A 151 -17.48 8.60 -12.77
N ASP A 152 -18.15 9.34 -13.65
CA ASP A 152 -19.59 9.62 -13.58
C ASP A 152 -20.20 9.38 -14.96
N GLY A 153 -20.81 8.21 -15.13
CA GLY A 153 -21.28 7.72 -16.42
C GLY A 153 -20.15 7.62 -17.46
N ALA A 154 -20.18 8.46 -18.47
CA ALA A 154 -19.15 8.51 -19.53
C ALA A 154 -18.04 9.53 -19.25
N GLU A 155 -18.15 10.34 -18.21
CA GLU A 155 -17.17 11.38 -17.84
C GLU A 155 -16.08 10.82 -16.94
N GLU A 156 -14.81 11.11 -17.27
CA GLU A 156 -13.63 10.78 -16.47
C GLU A 156 -12.98 12.07 -15.98
N THR A 157 -13.01 12.33 -14.69
CA THR A 157 -12.40 13.50 -14.06
C THR A 157 -11.14 13.08 -13.31
N THR A 158 -10.00 13.68 -13.63
CA THR A 158 -8.75 13.47 -12.86
C THR A 158 -8.91 14.02 -11.45
N VAL A 159 -8.66 13.22 -10.43
CA VAL A 159 -8.73 13.64 -9.02
C VAL A 159 -7.36 13.66 -8.35
N ARG A 160 -6.42 12.86 -8.84
CA ARG A 160 -5.03 12.85 -8.37
C ARG A 160 -4.08 12.42 -9.48
N TYR A 161 -2.98 13.15 -9.59
CA TYR A 161 -1.85 12.84 -10.46
C TYR A 161 -0.60 12.71 -9.60
N THR A 162 0.16 11.66 -9.81
CA THR A 162 1.43 11.42 -9.09
C THR A 162 2.52 11.11 -10.11
N GLU A 163 3.68 11.77 -10.00
CA GLU A 163 4.84 11.55 -10.85
C GLU A 163 6.10 11.28 -10.03
N TYR A 164 6.92 10.34 -10.52
CA TYR A 164 8.23 10.00 -9.97
C TYR A 164 9.30 10.18 -11.03
N GLN A 165 10.45 10.70 -10.63
CA GLN A 165 11.65 10.80 -11.45
C GLN A 165 12.81 10.08 -10.77
N TYR A 166 13.66 9.44 -11.55
CA TYR A 166 14.76 8.65 -11.03
C TYR A 166 16.07 8.98 -11.74
N ASP A 167 17.18 8.82 -11.02
CA ASP A 167 18.51 8.83 -11.61
C ASP A 167 18.86 7.45 -12.23
N ARG A 168 20.08 7.36 -12.79
CA ARG A 168 20.60 6.12 -13.40
C ARG A 168 20.84 4.99 -12.39
N ARG A 169 20.95 5.30 -11.08
CA ARG A 169 21.12 4.33 -10.00
C ARG A 169 19.77 3.83 -9.45
N GLY A 170 18.66 4.42 -9.88
CA GLY A 170 17.32 4.10 -9.40
C GLY A 170 16.88 4.89 -8.18
N GLN A 171 17.63 5.88 -7.75
CA GLN A 171 17.26 6.76 -6.64
C GLN A 171 16.21 7.76 -7.13
N THR A 172 15.18 8.00 -6.32
CA THR A 172 14.15 9.00 -6.65
C THR A 172 14.74 10.39 -6.62
N THR A 173 14.69 11.11 -7.74
CA THR A 173 15.17 12.50 -7.86
C THR A 173 14.06 13.53 -7.89
N GLY A 174 12.83 13.11 -8.19
CA GLY A 174 11.67 13.96 -8.22
C GLY A 174 10.40 13.21 -7.81
N TYR A 175 9.52 13.92 -7.12
CA TYR A 175 8.18 13.46 -6.76
C TYR A 175 7.22 14.65 -6.83
N ALA A 176 6.09 14.48 -7.50
CA ALA A 176 5.01 15.44 -7.52
C ALA A 176 3.68 14.72 -7.29
N GLU A 177 2.81 15.34 -6.52
CA GLU A 177 1.41 14.94 -6.36
C GLU A 177 0.52 16.18 -6.47
N LEU A 178 -0.46 16.10 -7.36
CA LEU A 178 -1.42 17.15 -7.62
C LEU A 178 -2.83 16.59 -7.55
N SER A 179 -3.74 17.35 -6.94
CA SER A 179 -5.17 17.04 -6.90
C SER A 179 -5.91 18.14 -7.68
N GLN A 180 -6.36 17.79 -8.88
CA GLN A 180 -7.03 18.72 -9.80
C GLN A 180 -7.90 17.99 -10.82
N GLU A 181 -8.89 18.69 -11.39
CA GLU A 181 -9.87 18.11 -12.32
C GLU A 181 -9.32 17.73 -13.70
N ASN A 182 -8.16 18.28 -14.09
CA ASN A 182 -7.53 18.01 -15.39
C ASN A 182 -6.13 17.47 -15.20
N ALA A 183 -5.62 16.77 -16.20
CA ALA A 183 -4.21 16.34 -16.23
C ALA A 183 -3.31 17.58 -16.11
N PRO A 184 -2.32 17.60 -15.18
CA PRO A 184 -1.47 18.75 -14.98
C PRO A 184 -0.53 18.97 -16.19
N THR A 185 -0.20 20.24 -16.43
CA THR A 185 0.84 20.61 -17.36
C THR A 185 2.23 20.33 -16.77
N ALA A 186 3.25 20.26 -17.63
CA ALA A 186 4.63 20.06 -17.18
C ALA A 186 5.12 21.17 -16.23
N ASP A 187 4.64 22.40 -16.40
CA ASP A 187 5.01 23.52 -15.53
C ASP A 187 4.34 23.38 -14.15
N GLU A 188 3.07 23.00 -14.08
CA GLU A 188 2.38 22.72 -12.82
C GLU A 188 3.04 21.58 -12.05
N ILE A 189 3.41 20.49 -12.73
CA ILE A 189 4.16 19.38 -12.11
C ILE A 189 5.46 19.90 -11.50
N LYS A 190 6.22 20.69 -12.26
CA LYS A 190 7.50 21.23 -11.83
C LYS A 190 7.38 22.19 -10.63
N GLU A 191 6.30 22.97 -10.57
CA GLU A 191 6.01 23.88 -9.46
C GLU A 191 5.65 23.13 -8.16
N HIS A 192 5.05 21.93 -8.27
CA HIS A 192 4.66 21.10 -7.14
C HIS A 192 5.68 20.01 -6.81
N GLN A 193 6.80 19.95 -7.54
CA GLN A 193 7.77 18.87 -7.41
C GLN A 193 8.67 19.01 -6.17
N ILE A 194 8.73 17.96 -5.36
CA ILE A 194 9.81 17.75 -4.38
C ILE A 194 11.00 17.16 -5.12
N ARG A 195 12.21 17.71 -4.93
CA ARG A 195 13.44 17.23 -5.57
C ARG A 195 14.43 16.72 -4.55
N TYR A 196 15.02 15.58 -4.84
CA TYR A 196 16.03 14.91 -4.05
C TYR A 196 17.38 14.98 -4.75
N HIS A 197 18.42 15.38 -4.00
CA HIS A 197 19.78 15.50 -4.51
C HIS A 197 20.68 14.54 -3.73
N TYR A 198 21.53 13.83 -4.45
CA TYR A 198 22.45 12.85 -3.89
C TYR A 198 23.90 13.18 -4.26
N ASP A 199 24.82 12.76 -3.41
CA ASP A 199 26.26 12.82 -3.73
C ASP A 199 26.69 11.64 -4.62
N SER A 200 28.00 11.59 -4.92
CA SER A 200 28.60 10.51 -5.71
C SER A 200 28.42 9.13 -5.06
N ASP A 201 28.30 9.05 -3.76
CA ASP A 201 28.14 7.81 -3.00
C ASP A 201 26.68 7.38 -2.84
N GLY A 202 25.74 8.23 -3.31
CA GLY A 202 24.30 7.98 -3.24
C GLY A 202 23.65 8.41 -1.92
N LYS A 203 24.34 9.24 -1.10
CA LYS A 203 23.75 9.79 0.10
C LYS A 203 22.91 11.02 -0.23
N LEU A 204 21.75 11.15 0.40
CA LEU A 204 20.85 12.29 0.24
C LEU A 204 21.51 13.56 0.80
N THR A 205 21.81 14.53 -0.04
CA THR A 205 22.47 15.80 0.37
C THR A 205 21.50 16.96 0.51
N LYS A 206 20.41 16.97 -0.27
CA LYS A 206 19.41 18.03 -0.20
C LYS A 206 18.04 17.53 -0.64
N VAL A 207 16.97 18.01 0.00
CA VAL A 207 15.60 17.93 -0.46
C VAL A 207 15.10 19.35 -0.70
N THR A 208 14.59 19.62 -1.89
CA THR A 208 13.99 20.91 -2.24
C THR A 208 12.49 20.74 -2.36
N TYR A 209 11.73 21.58 -1.69
CA TYR A 209 10.27 21.58 -1.69
C TYR A 209 9.70 22.55 -2.73
N PRO A 210 8.42 22.37 -3.11
CA PRO A 210 7.70 23.35 -3.91
C PRO A 210 7.82 24.76 -3.33
N THR A 211 8.00 25.74 -4.21
CA THR A 211 8.23 27.13 -3.79
C THR A 211 6.97 27.71 -3.12
N THR A 212 7.09 28.07 -1.86
CA THR A 212 6.07 28.80 -1.11
C THR A 212 6.61 30.20 -0.75
N LYS A 213 5.72 31.19 -0.60
CA LYS A 213 6.13 32.56 -0.23
C LYS A 213 6.81 32.63 1.14
N ASN A 214 6.42 31.74 2.05
CA ASN A 214 6.99 31.61 3.40
C ASN A 214 7.11 30.14 3.75
N GLY A 215 8.16 29.77 4.47
CA GLY A 215 8.37 28.42 4.96
C GLY A 215 9.68 27.78 4.54
N VAL A 216 9.81 26.50 4.81
CA VAL A 216 11.02 25.71 4.46
C VAL A 216 11.01 25.43 2.96
N GLN A 217 12.08 25.91 2.28
CA GLN A 217 12.28 25.68 0.84
C GLN A 217 13.15 24.46 0.57
N ALA A 218 14.10 24.17 1.48
CA ALA A 218 14.96 23.03 1.36
C ALA A 218 15.45 22.53 2.71
N LEU A 219 15.81 21.24 2.75
CA LEU A 219 16.59 20.64 3.82
C LEU A 219 17.93 20.14 3.24
N ALA A 220 19.04 20.52 3.87
CA ALA A 220 20.38 20.03 3.55
C ALA A 220 20.85 19.06 4.64
N TYR A 221 21.55 18.00 4.23
CA TYR A 221 22.03 16.92 5.09
C TYR A 221 23.56 16.89 5.05
N GLU A 222 24.21 16.95 6.20
CA GLU A 222 25.67 16.89 6.33
C GLU A 222 26.07 15.58 7.00
N TYR A 223 27.14 14.96 6.50
CA TYR A 223 27.66 13.69 6.96
C TYR A 223 29.12 13.82 7.38
N ASP A 224 29.55 12.99 8.32
CA ASP A 224 30.96 12.87 8.66
C ASP A 224 31.72 11.96 7.67
N GLN A 225 33.02 11.78 7.91
CA GLN A 225 33.88 10.93 7.07
C GLN A 225 33.48 9.45 7.08
N ASN A 226 32.77 8.99 8.12
CA ASN A 226 32.22 7.63 8.23
C ASN A 226 30.86 7.50 7.53
N GLY A 227 30.30 8.61 7.06
CA GLY A 227 29.01 8.66 6.41
C GLY A 227 27.81 8.73 7.34
N TRP A 228 28.03 9.08 8.59
CA TRP A 228 26.97 9.28 9.56
C TRP A 228 26.40 10.70 9.47
N LEU A 229 25.08 10.83 9.54
CA LEU A 229 24.39 12.11 9.46
C LEU A 229 24.74 12.97 10.70
N THR A 230 25.42 14.09 10.49
CA THR A 230 25.83 14.98 11.60
C THR A 230 24.91 16.18 11.77
N LYS A 231 24.28 16.65 10.68
CA LYS A 231 23.46 17.85 10.75
C LYS A 231 22.37 17.87 9.67
N ILE A 232 21.23 18.44 10.05
CA ILE A 232 20.16 18.82 9.13
C ILE A 232 20.02 20.34 9.22
N LYS A 233 20.08 21.02 8.09
CA LYS A 233 19.87 22.45 7.95
C LYS A 233 18.64 22.73 7.12
N GLY A 234 17.83 23.69 7.53
CA GLY A 234 16.65 24.17 6.80
C GLY A 234 16.96 25.51 6.14
N GLU A 235 16.70 25.61 4.83
CA GLU A 235 16.63 26.88 4.11
C GLU A 235 15.22 27.41 4.23
N VAL A 236 15.04 28.54 4.89
CA VAL A 236 13.73 29.15 5.20
C VAL A 236 13.58 30.44 4.45
N GLN A 237 12.54 30.54 3.63
CA GLN A 237 12.14 31.76 2.95
C GLN A 237 11.21 32.57 3.85
N SER A 238 11.47 33.88 3.99
CA SER A 238 10.60 34.82 4.66
C SER A 238 10.55 36.11 3.84
N ALA A 239 9.41 36.38 3.20
CA ALA A 239 9.19 37.51 2.32
C ALA A 239 10.36 37.73 1.32
N ASP A 240 11.33 38.57 1.65
CA ASP A 240 12.41 38.97 0.77
C ASP A 240 13.78 38.37 1.17
N THR A 241 13.84 37.50 2.20
CA THR A 241 15.09 36.94 2.71
C THR A 241 15.06 35.41 2.81
N SER A 242 16.13 34.78 2.34
CA SER A 242 16.39 33.35 2.59
C SER A 242 17.45 33.22 3.70
N THR A 243 17.14 32.41 4.72
CA THR A 243 18.07 32.16 5.83
C THR A 243 18.23 30.67 6.04
N GLU A 244 19.48 30.25 6.27
CA GLU A 244 19.82 28.88 6.65
C GLU A 244 19.83 28.75 8.18
N LYS A 245 19.14 27.73 8.71
CA LYS A 245 19.11 27.42 10.14
C LYS A 245 19.38 25.95 10.37
N THR A 246 20.18 25.64 11.39
CA THR A 246 20.30 24.26 11.86
C THR A 246 19.00 23.81 12.50
N VAL A 247 18.40 22.77 11.93
CA VAL A 247 17.18 22.13 12.42
C VAL A 247 17.54 21.09 13.48
N ARG A 248 18.59 20.29 13.22
CA ARG A 248 19.03 19.22 14.11
C ARG A 248 20.52 18.93 13.95
N SER A 249 21.16 18.54 15.05
CA SER A 249 22.54 18.04 15.08
C SER A 249 22.60 16.70 15.80
N TYR A 250 23.53 15.84 15.38
CA TYR A 250 23.75 14.51 15.93
C TYR A 250 25.22 14.37 16.32
N THR A 251 25.48 13.71 17.44
CA THR A 251 26.81 13.28 17.89
C THR A 251 26.76 11.78 18.12
N TYR A 252 27.84 11.10 17.79
CA TYR A 252 27.94 9.65 17.92
C TYR A 252 29.11 9.33 18.83
N ASP A 253 28.94 8.36 19.72
CA ASP A 253 30.00 7.84 20.54
C ASP A 253 30.97 7.03 19.67
N SER A 254 32.27 7.19 19.91
CA SER A 254 33.36 6.52 19.19
C SER A 254 33.56 5.08 19.65
#